data_15cf76206e2bbc4b703cd51b83a93e0a
#
_entry.id   15cf76206e2bbc4b703cd51b83a93e0a
#
_cell.length_a   1.000
_cell.length_b   1.000
_cell.length_c   1.000
_cell.angle_alpha   90.00
_cell.angle_beta   90.00
_cell.angle_gamma   90.00
#
_symmetry.space_group_name_H-M   'P 1'
#
loop_
_entity.id
_entity.type
_entity.pdbx_description
1 polymer ?
#
loop_
_entity_poly.entity_id
_entity_poly.type
_entity_poly.pdbx_seq_one_letter_code
_entity_poly.pdbx_strand_id
1 'polypeptide(L)'
;MFDALDRTMKAKGNRLAYLRDLFYSRQKAEKFSFAPIRLPWLNPTQEKAVNEVLWAKDVAVVHGPPGTGKTTTLVEAINETLMRESQVMVCAQSNMAVNWICEKLVDRGINVLRIGNPTRVNDKMLGFTYERKFEAHPDYPQLWSIRKAIRELRNNRKKGSESYHQKMDRLKSCATELEIRINAELFGEARVVASTLVGANSR
;
A
#
# COMPACT_ATOMS: atom_id res chain seq x y z
N MET A 1 -6.85 15.10 4.28
CA MET A 1 -5.97 15.90 3.38
C MET A 1 -5.30 17.06 4.11
N PHE A 2 -6.01 17.94 4.82
CA PHE A 2 -5.40 19.04 5.60
C PHE A 2 -4.39 18.59 6.65
N ASP A 3 -4.67 17.51 7.38
CA ASP A 3 -3.76 16.94 8.37
C ASP A 3 -2.41 16.47 7.76
N ALA A 4 -2.43 15.90 6.55
CA ALA A 4 -1.21 15.51 5.85
C ALA A 4 -0.37 16.71 5.42
N LEU A 5 -1.02 17.79 4.95
CA LEU A 5 -0.34 19.03 4.61
C LEU A 5 0.27 19.69 5.85
N ASP A 6 -0.49 19.78 6.94
CA ASP A 6 0.00 20.33 8.21
C ASP A 6 1.21 19.57 8.75
N ARG A 7 1.15 18.23 8.74
CA ARG A 7 2.30 17.38 9.11
C ARG A 7 3.52 17.63 8.21
N THR A 8 3.30 17.80 6.90
CA THR A 8 4.39 18.08 5.95
C THR A 8 5.02 19.44 6.22
N MET A 9 4.21 20.46 6.47
CA MET A 9 4.70 21.80 6.77
C MET A 9 5.47 21.87 8.09
N LYS A 10 5.01 21.13 9.11
CA LYS A 10 5.63 21.06 10.45
C LYS A 10 6.79 20.09 10.56
N ALA A 11 7.03 19.24 9.57
CA ALA A 11 8.09 18.23 9.59
C ALA A 11 9.48 18.88 9.77
N LYS A 12 10.29 18.32 10.69
CA LYS A 12 11.67 18.77 10.96
C LYS A 12 12.58 17.56 11.17
N GLY A 13 13.78 17.60 10.59
CA GLY A 13 14.83 16.60 10.82
C GLY A 13 14.52 15.17 10.37
N ASN A 14 13.52 14.96 9.52
CA ASN A 14 13.15 13.65 8.99
C ASN A 14 13.06 13.64 7.45
N ARG A 15 12.85 12.46 6.87
CA ARG A 15 12.77 12.28 5.41
C ARG A 15 11.67 13.14 4.76
N LEU A 16 10.55 13.35 5.43
CA LEU A 16 9.46 14.19 4.93
C LEU A 16 9.89 15.67 4.80
N ALA A 17 10.61 16.19 5.81
CA ALA A 17 11.18 17.54 5.76
C ALA A 17 12.20 17.67 4.62
N TYR A 18 13.08 16.69 4.47
CA TYR A 18 14.05 16.63 3.38
C TYR A 18 13.38 16.67 2.00
N LEU A 19 12.38 15.84 1.75
CA LEU A 19 11.64 15.80 0.48
C LEU A 19 10.89 17.10 0.23
N ARG A 20 10.26 17.67 1.26
CA ARG A 20 9.64 19.01 1.16
C ARG A 20 10.64 20.05 0.68
N ASP A 21 11.79 20.12 1.33
CA ASP A 21 12.82 21.12 1.01
C ASP A 21 13.44 20.89 -0.37
N LEU A 22 13.51 19.64 -0.83
CA LEU A 22 13.90 19.30 -2.20
C LEU A 22 12.90 19.85 -3.23
N PHE A 23 11.57 19.69 -3.00
CA PHE A 23 10.54 20.25 -3.87
C PHE A 23 10.52 21.78 -3.88
N TYR A 24 10.99 22.43 -2.81
CA TYR A 24 11.18 23.89 -2.76
C TYR A 24 12.56 24.34 -3.30
N SER A 25 13.28 23.45 -3.99
CA SER A 25 14.61 23.75 -4.56
C SER A 25 15.66 24.19 -3.54
N ARG A 26 15.49 23.85 -2.27
CA ARG A 26 16.47 24.11 -1.20
C ARG A 26 17.58 23.06 -1.16
N GLN A 27 17.34 21.92 -1.79
CA GLN A 27 18.26 20.80 -1.91
C GLN A 27 18.22 20.23 -3.32
N LYS A 28 19.27 19.53 -3.74
CA LYS A 28 19.32 18.83 -5.04
C LYS A 28 18.98 17.36 -4.83
N ALA A 29 18.22 16.79 -5.76
CA ALA A 29 17.97 15.36 -5.81
C ALA A 29 19.25 14.59 -6.12
N GLU A 30 19.46 13.49 -5.40
CA GLU A 30 20.61 12.61 -5.59
C GLU A 30 20.25 11.45 -6.52
N LYS A 31 21.29 10.88 -7.16
CA LYS A 31 21.18 9.69 -8.00
C LYS A 31 22.20 8.63 -7.60
N PHE A 32 21.83 7.38 -7.77
CA PHE A 32 22.77 6.26 -7.73
C PHE A 32 23.57 6.21 -9.03
N SER A 33 24.79 5.67 -8.97
CA SER A 33 25.63 5.45 -10.14
C SER A 33 25.81 3.95 -10.37
N PHE A 34 25.12 3.41 -11.37
CA PHE A 34 25.29 2.04 -11.85
C PHE A 34 24.98 1.96 -13.36
N ALA A 35 25.42 0.88 -13.99
CA ALA A 35 25.20 0.68 -15.42
C ALA A 35 23.70 0.61 -15.76
N PRO A 36 23.28 1.20 -16.89
CA PRO A 36 21.88 1.10 -17.33
C PRO A 36 21.53 -0.35 -17.64
N ILE A 37 20.29 -0.74 -17.28
CA ILE A 37 19.73 -2.03 -17.70
C ILE A 37 19.15 -1.93 -19.10
N ARG A 38 19.21 -3.05 -19.83
CA ARG A 38 18.62 -3.19 -21.17
C ARG A 38 17.25 -3.85 -21.07
N LEU A 39 16.25 -3.21 -21.69
CA LEU A 39 14.86 -3.64 -21.71
C LEU A 39 14.37 -3.68 -23.17
N PRO A 40 14.74 -4.73 -23.95
CA PRO A 40 14.55 -4.76 -25.40
C PRO A 40 13.06 -4.73 -25.84
N TRP A 41 12.13 -5.02 -24.92
CA TRP A 41 10.68 -4.95 -25.14
C TRP A 41 10.11 -3.53 -25.00
N LEU A 42 10.90 -2.57 -24.53
CA LEU A 42 10.53 -1.16 -24.46
C LEU A 42 11.16 -0.38 -25.63
N ASN A 43 10.52 0.72 -26.00
CA ASN A 43 11.19 1.65 -26.91
C ASN A 43 12.33 2.40 -26.17
N PRO A 44 13.29 3.03 -26.88
CA PRO A 44 14.44 3.67 -26.27
C PRO A 44 14.08 4.76 -25.25
N THR A 45 13.00 5.50 -25.45
CA THR A 45 12.53 6.54 -24.53
C THR A 45 11.98 5.94 -23.25
N GLN A 46 11.22 4.86 -23.35
CA GLN A 46 10.69 4.14 -22.20
C GLN A 46 11.82 3.45 -21.41
N GLU A 47 12.77 2.79 -22.09
CA GLU A 47 13.95 2.19 -21.44
C GLU A 47 14.74 3.26 -20.66
N LYS A 48 14.97 4.41 -21.29
CA LYS A 48 15.61 5.54 -20.61
C LYS A 48 14.83 5.99 -19.39
N ALA A 49 13.52 6.13 -19.49
CA ALA A 49 12.68 6.56 -18.38
C ALA A 49 12.74 5.57 -17.20
N VAL A 50 12.70 4.25 -17.46
CA VAL A 50 12.87 3.22 -16.41
C VAL A 50 14.25 3.36 -15.74
N ASN A 51 15.32 3.49 -16.51
CA ASN A 51 16.66 3.66 -15.94
C ASN A 51 16.76 4.93 -15.07
N GLU A 52 16.16 6.05 -15.51
CA GLU A 52 16.14 7.28 -14.70
C GLU A 52 15.38 7.10 -13.37
N VAL A 53 14.28 6.34 -13.36
CA VAL A 53 13.59 5.97 -12.13
C VAL A 53 14.48 5.15 -11.21
N LEU A 54 15.17 4.15 -11.75
CA LEU A 54 16.04 3.25 -10.97
C LEU A 54 17.27 3.97 -10.41
N TRP A 55 17.80 4.97 -11.10
CA TRP A 55 18.91 5.79 -10.60
C TRP A 55 18.47 6.82 -9.57
N ALA A 56 17.21 7.20 -9.53
CA ALA A 56 16.73 8.19 -8.58
C ALA A 56 16.84 7.69 -7.14
N LYS A 57 17.56 8.39 -6.30
CA LYS A 57 17.62 8.15 -4.87
C LYS A 57 16.48 8.83 -4.12
N ASP A 58 16.02 9.95 -4.64
CA ASP A 58 15.00 10.79 -4.00
C ASP A 58 13.71 10.86 -4.80
N VAL A 59 13.78 11.37 -6.03
CA VAL A 59 12.62 11.65 -6.88
C VAL A 59 12.99 11.47 -8.35
N ALA A 60 12.09 10.82 -9.11
CA ALA A 60 12.08 10.81 -10.56
C ALA A 60 10.70 11.27 -11.06
N VAL A 61 10.68 12.08 -12.11
CA VAL A 61 9.44 12.52 -12.77
C VAL A 61 9.41 11.98 -14.19
N VAL A 62 8.42 11.13 -14.47
CA VAL A 62 8.18 10.59 -15.82
C VAL A 62 6.99 11.30 -16.42
N HIS A 63 7.25 12.18 -17.38
CA HIS A 63 6.23 12.96 -18.08
C HIS A 63 6.08 12.48 -19.53
N GLY A 64 4.87 12.54 -20.07
CA GLY A 64 4.59 12.22 -21.47
C GLY A 64 3.12 12.47 -21.83
N PRO A 65 2.83 12.77 -23.11
CA PRO A 65 1.46 12.92 -23.61
C PRO A 65 0.61 11.66 -23.43
N PRO A 66 -0.73 11.75 -23.55
CA PRO A 66 -1.59 10.57 -23.64
C PRO A 66 -1.15 9.62 -24.74
N GLY A 67 -1.27 8.31 -24.53
CA GLY A 67 -0.94 7.28 -25.53
C GLY A 67 0.54 6.91 -25.67
N THR A 68 1.45 7.54 -24.93
CA THR A 68 2.91 7.25 -25.01
C THR A 68 3.35 6.00 -24.23
N GLY A 69 2.42 5.26 -23.66
CA GLY A 69 2.75 4.04 -22.90
C GLY A 69 3.30 4.31 -21.48
N LYS A 70 2.97 5.46 -20.88
CA LYS A 70 3.41 5.79 -19.50
C LYS A 70 3.14 4.69 -18.48
N THR A 71 1.97 4.06 -18.55
CA THR A 71 1.62 3.00 -17.59
C THR A 71 2.45 1.74 -17.81
N THR A 72 2.73 1.37 -19.07
CA THR A 72 3.66 0.28 -19.37
C THR A 72 5.04 0.57 -18.79
N THR A 73 5.53 1.79 -18.99
CA THR A 73 6.80 2.26 -18.44
C THR A 73 6.79 2.21 -16.89
N LEU A 74 5.69 2.66 -16.27
CA LEU A 74 5.54 2.64 -14.82
C LEU A 74 5.51 1.22 -14.25
N VAL A 75 4.76 0.31 -14.88
CA VAL A 75 4.69 -1.10 -14.48
C VAL A 75 6.07 -1.75 -14.57
N GLU A 76 6.83 -1.45 -15.63
CA GLU A 76 8.19 -1.93 -15.77
C GLU A 76 9.12 -1.36 -14.68
N ALA A 77 9.05 -0.05 -14.44
CA ALA A 77 9.84 0.59 -13.39
C ALA A 77 9.53 0.00 -12.00
N ILE A 78 8.26 -0.31 -11.70
CA ILE A 78 7.86 -0.99 -10.46
C ILE A 78 8.49 -2.39 -10.40
N ASN A 79 8.36 -3.18 -11.48
CA ASN A 79 8.92 -4.52 -11.55
C ASN A 79 10.43 -4.52 -11.29
N GLU A 80 11.17 -3.65 -11.97
CA GLU A 80 12.61 -3.53 -11.80
C GLU A 80 13.00 -2.99 -10.40
N THR A 81 12.20 -2.08 -9.84
CA THR A 81 12.40 -1.61 -8.46
C THR A 81 12.25 -2.76 -7.47
N LEU A 82 11.29 -3.66 -7.66
CA LEU A 82 11.08 -4.83 -6.80
C LEU A 82 12.20 -5.87 -6.86
N MET A 83 13.12 -5.78 -7.83
CA MET A 83 14.34 -6.59 -7.82
C MET A 83 15.35 -6.11 -6.77
N ARG A 84 15.20 -4.89 -6.27
CA ARG A 84 16.11 -4.26 -5.30
C ARG A 84 15.44 -3.95 -3.98
N GLU A 85 14.14 -3.70 -4.01
CA GLU A 85 13.33 -3.32 -2.85
C GLU A 85 12.37 -4.45 -2.46
N SER A 86 12.13 -4.59 -1.17
CA SER A 86 11.19 -5.60 -0.65
C SER A 86 9.75 -5.27 -1.01
N GLN A 87 9.39 -3.99 -1.02
CA GLN A 87 8.01 -3.53 -1.19
C GLN A 87 7.95 -2.17 -1.86
N VAL A 88 6.94 -1.95 -2.69
CA VAL A 88 6.65 -0.67 -3.35
C VAL A 88 5.21 -0.24 -3.05
N MET A 89 5.02 1.04 -2.73
CA MET A 89 3.70 1.64 -2.60
C MET A 89 3.30 2.31 -3.91
N VAL A 90 2.11 1.98 -4.41
CA VAL A 90 1.55 2.54 -5.65
C VAL A 90 0.30 3.36 -5.34
N CYS A 91 0.31 4.63 -5.70
CA CYS A 91 -0.83 5.52 -5.52
C CYS A 91 -1.25 6.19 -6.83
N ALA A 92 -2.57 6.37 -7.01
CA ALA A 92 -3.12 7.17 -8.09
C ALA A 92 -4.32 8.00 -7.63
N GLN A 93 -4.75 8.96 -8.43
CA GLN A 93 -5.90 9.81 -8.10
C GLN A 93 -7.23 9.05 -8.15
N SER A 94 -7.39 8.13 -9.11
CA SER A 94 -8.65 7.39 -9.33
C SER A 94 -8.50 5.90 -9.03
N ASN A 95 -9.61 5.27 -8.60
CA ASN A 95 -9.67 3.81 -8.42
C ASN A 95 -9.41 3.07 -9.74
N MET A 96 -9.89 3.60 -10.87
CA MET A 96 -9.68 3.00 -12.18
C MET A 96 -8.19 2.92 -12.52
N ALA A 97 -7.43 4.00 -12.31
CA ALA A 97 -5.99 4.00 -12.57
C ALA A 97 -5.23 3.02 -11.65
N VAL A 98 -5.57 2.99 -10.35
CA VAL A 98 -4.98 2.03 -9.42
C VAL A 98 -5.28 0.60 -9.86
N ASN A 99 -6.55 0.27 -10.15
CA ASN A 99 -6.95 -1.07 -10.55
C ASN A 99 -6.21 -1.52 -11.82
N TRP A 100 -6.10 -0.65 -12.81
CA TRP A 100 -5.43 -0.97 -14.06
C TRP A 100 -3.93 -1.25 -13.88
N ILE A 101 -3.23 -0.45 -13.07
CA ILE A 101 -1.82 -0.71 -12.72
C ILE A 101 -1.72 -2.05 -11.98
N CYS A 102 -2.57 -2.28 -10.99
CA CYS A 102 -2.57 -3.52 -10.20
C CYS A 102 -2.81 -4.76 -11.07
N GLU A 103 -3.75 -4.71 -12.03
CA GLU A 103 -3.98 -5.82 -12.96
C GLU A 103 -2.72 -6.19 -13.74
N LYS A 104 -2.00 -5.18 -14.25
CA LYS A 104 -0.75 -5.41 -14.97
C LYS A 104 0.35 -6.03 -14.10
N LEU A 105 0.39 -5.64 -12.82
CA LEU A 105 1.35 -6.21 -11.87
C LEU A 105 0.96 -7.64 -11.48
N VAL A 106 -0.32 -7.92 -11.26
CA VAL A 106 -0.84 -9.27 -10.97
C VAL A 106 -0.61 -10.19 -12.16
N ASP A 107 -0.82 -9.74 -13.40
CA ASP A 107 -0.54 -10.51 -14.61
C ASP A 107 0.93 -10.92 -14.73
N ARG A 108 1.84 -10.23 -14.05
CA ARG A 108 3.27 -10.58 -13.92
C ARG A 108 3.58 -11.45 -12.70
N GLY A 109 2.57 -11.89 -11.96
CA GLY A 109 2.74 -12.73 -10.76
C GLY A 109 3.18 -11.96 -9.51
N ILE A 110 3.10 -10.62 -9.50
CA ILE A 110 3.47 -9.81 -8.34
C ILE A 110 2.33 -9.84 -7.31
N ASN A 111 2.67 -10.11 -6.05
CA ASN A 111 1.71 -10.11 -4.95
C ASN A 111 1.31 -8.67 -4.60
N VAL A 112 0.09 -8.29 -4.96
CA VAL A 112 -0.49 -6.97 -4.75
C VAL A 112 -1.49 -7.02 -3.59
N LEU A 113 -1.41 -6.04 -2.68
CA LEU A 113 -2.41 -5.75 -1.67
C LEU A 113 -3.12 -4.42 -2.03
N ARG A 114 -4.38 -4.52 -2.44
CA ARG A 114 -5.20 -3.38 -2.85
C ARG A 114 -5.97 -2.83 -1.66
N ILE A 115 -5.63 -1.63 -1.21
CA ILE A 115 -6.31 -0.92 -0.11
C ILE A 115 -7.39 0.00 -0.66
N GLY A 116 -8.59 -0.08 -0.14
CA GLY A 116 -9.72 0.79 -0.49
C GLY A 116 -11.03 0.06 -0.58
N ASN A 117 -12.14 0.76 -0.79
CA ASN A 117 -13.48 0.19 -0.79
C ASN A 117 -13.65 -0.90 -1.88
N PRO A 118 -13.96 -2.15 -1.51
CA PRO A 118 -14.13 -3.25 -2.47
C PRO A 118 -15.20 -3.01 -3.55
N THR A 119 -16.20 -2.18 -3.26
CA THR A 119 -17.26 -1.86 -4.25
C THR A 119 -16.76 -1.01 -5.43
N ARG A 120 -15.56 -0.44 -5.32
CA ARG A 120 -14.91 0.37 -6.36
C ARG A 120 -13.78 -0.37 -7.06
N VAL A 121 -13.70 -1.67 -6.84
CA VAL A 121 -12.69 -2.56 -7.42
C VAL A 121 -13.40 -3.48 -8.40
N ASN A 122 -12.80 -3.72 -9.57
CA ASN A 122 -13.36 -4.65 -10.55
C ASN A 122 -13.19 -6.11 -10.10
N ASP A 123 -13.96 -7.01 -10.71
CA ASP A 123 -14.03 -8.42 -10.32
C ASP A 123 -12.65 -9.10 -10.33
N LYS A 124 -11.80 -8.78 -11.31
CA LYS A 124 -10.44 -9.33 -11.43
C LYS A 124 -9.57 -8.99 -10.22
N MET A 125 -9.72 -7.79 -9.68
CA MET A 125 -8.92 -7.29 -8.55
C MET A 125 -9.56 -7.54 -7.19
N LEU A 126 -10.81 -8.01 -7.14
CA LEU A 126 -11.55 -8.18 -5.88
C LEU A 126 -10.83 -9.10 -4.89
N GLY A 127 -10.26 -10.22 -5.37
CA GLY A 127 -9.48 -11.15 -4.54
C GLY A 127 -8.18 -10.59 -3.98
N PHE A 128 -7.69 -9.47 -4.53
CA PHE A 128 -6.46 -8.80 -4.09
C PHE A 128 -6.73 -7.64 -3.13
N THR A 129 -7.99 -7.38 -2.79
CA THR A 129 -8.37 -6.36 -1.80
C THR A 129 -7.97 -6.80 -0.40
N TYR A 130 -7.64 -5.82 0.43
CA TYR A 130 -7.31 -6.04 1.83
C TYR A 130 -8.41 -6.82 2.54
N GLU A 131 -9.67 -6.42 2.38
CA GLU A 131 -10.82 -7.04 3.03
C GLU A 131 -10.94 -8.54 2.67
N ARG A 132 -10.82 -8.87 1.39
CA ARG A 132 -10.90 -10.27 0.94
C ARG A 132 -9.72 -11.11 1.40
N LYS A 133 -8.52 -10.56 1.35
CA LYS A 133 -7.32 -11.25 1.86
C LYS A 133 -7.39 -11.42 3.38
N PHE A 134 -7.90 -10.44 4.11
CA PHE A 134 -8.09 -10.51 5.55
C PHE A 134 -9.11 -11.60 5.93
N GLU A 135 -10.27 -11.65 5.24
CA GLU A 135 -11.29 -12.67 5.46
C GLU A 135 -10.84 -14.09 5.06
N ALA A 136 -9.96 -14.20 4.08
CA ALA A 136 -9.41 -15.47 3.61
C ALA A 136 -8.23 -15.99 4.48
N HIS A 137 -7.76 -15.20 5.44
CA HIS A 137 -6.63 -15.58 6.28
C HIS A 137 -6.98 -16.78 7.17
N PRO A 138 -6.06 -17.76 7.39
CA PRO A 138 -6.32 -18.95 8.22
C PRO A 138 -6.80 -18.64 9.64
N ASP A 139 -6.35 -17.55 10.24
CA ASP A 139 -6.72 -17.12 11.58
C ASP A 139 -8.05 -16.34 11.65
N TYR A 140 -8.62 -15.95 10.50
CA TYR A 140 -9.87 -15.19 10.47
C TYR A 140 -11.07 -15.90 11.13
N PRO A 141 -11.30 -17.22 10.96
CA PRO A 141 -12.39 -17.91 11.64
C PRO A 141 -12.31 -17.81 13.17
N GLN A 142 -11.09 -17.87 13.73
CA GLN A 142 -10.87 -17.69 15.16
C GLN A 142 -11.19 -16.25 15.60
N LEU A 143 -10.73 -15.26 14.86
CA LEU A 143 -11.04 -13.85 15.11
C LEU A 143 -12.55 -13.60 15.03
N TRP A 144 -13.21 -14.15 14.03
CA TRP A 144 -14.67 -14.04 13.87
C TRP A 144 -15.43 -14.63 15.06
N SER A 145 -15.00 -15.80 15.56
CA SER A 145 -15.58 -16.45 16.75
C SER A 145 -15.44 -15.59 17.99
N ILE A 146 -14.26 -14.98 18.20
CA ILE A 146 -14.00 -14.07 19.33
C ILE A 146 -14.87 -12.82 19.22
N ARG A 147 -14.95 -12.21 18.03
CA ARG A 147 -15.82 -11.04 17.78
C ARG A 147 -17.30 -11.36 18.02
N LYS A 148 -17.75 -12.57 17.68
CA LYS A 148 -19.08 -13.07 17.98
C LYS A 148 -19.29 -13.17 19.50
N ALA A 149 -18.39 -13.80 20.23
CA ALA A 149 -18.45 -13.91 21.70
C ALA A 149 -18.48 -12.54 22.39
N ILE A 150 -17.72 -11.56 21.90
CA ILE A 150 -17.77 -10.18 22.40
C ILE A 150 -19.17 -9.56 22.21
N ARG A 151 -19.78 -9.76 21.03
CA ARG A 151 -21.15 -9.27 20.76
C ARG A 151 -22.18 -9.91 21.67
N GLU A 152 -22.12 -11.23 21.84
CA GLU A 152 -23.02 -11.98 22.73
C GLU A 152 -22.88 -11.52 24.18
N LEU A 153 -21.67 -11.32 24.68
CA LEU A 153 -21.41 -10.78 26.01
C LEU A 153 -21.98 -9.37 26.19
N ARG A 154 -21.90 -8.52 25.17
CA ARG A 154 -22.50 -7.17 25.20
C ARG A 154 -24.02 -7.22 25.29
N ASN A 155 -24.66 -8.15 24.55
CA ASN A 155 -26.11 -8.29 24.51
C ASN A 155 -26.68 -8.87 25.83
N ASN A 156 -25.94 -9.80 26.45
CA ASN A 156 -26.33 -10.49 27.69
C ASN A 156 -25.89 -9.75 28.95
N ARG A 157 -25.77 -8.45 28.89
CA ARG A 157 -25.19 -7.58 29.93
C ARG A 157 -25.93 -7.67 31.26
N LYS A 158 -25.48 -8.52 32.19
CA LYS A 158 -25.72 -8.34 33.62
C LYS A 158 -24.74 -7.29 34.13
N LYS A 159 -25.24 -6.08 34.42
CA LYS A 159 -24.44 -4.94 34.84
C LYS A 159 -23.65 -5.30 36.12
N GLY A 160 -22.34 -5.04 36.12
CA GLY A 160 -21.56 -4.84 37.32
C GLY A 160 -20.75 -6.01 37.87
N SER A 161 -20.61 -7.13 37.13
CA SER A 161 -19.72 -8.22 37.57
C SER A 161 -18.27 -7.97 37.18
N GLU A 162 -17.34 -7.99 38.11
CA GLU A 162 -15.89 -7.96 37.87
C GLU A 162 -15.43 -9.04 36.91
N SER A 163 -16.04 -10.22 36.99
CA SER A 163 -15.86 -11.35 36.05
C SER A 163 -16.23 -10.99 34.61
N TYR A 164 -17.23 -10.14 34.38
CA TYR A 164 -17.62 -9.67 33.05
C TYR A 164 -16.51 -8.80 32.42
N HIS A 165 -15.97 -7.86 33.18
CA HIS A 165 -14.92 -6.97 32.67
C HIS A 165 -13.65 -7.73 32.34
N GLN A 166 -13.20 -8.62 33.23
CA GLN A 166 -12.03 -9.48 32.97
C GLN A 166 -12.19 -10.34 31.72
N LYS A 167 -13.37 -10.97 31.55
CA LYS A 167 -13.66 -11.80 30.36
C LYS A 167 -13.70 -10.96 29.07
N MET A 168 -14.32 -9.78 29.14
CA MET A 168 -14.38 -8.84 28.01
C MET A 168 -12.98 -8.36 27.60
N ASP A 169 -12.13 -8.01 28.56
CA ASP A 169 -10.79 -7.52 28.29
C ASP A 169 -9.89 -8.61 27.70
N ARG A 170 -9.98 -9.83 28.20
CA ARG A 170 -9.29 -10.99 27.60
C ARG A 170 -9.69 -11.22 26.15
N LEU A 171 -11.00 -11.23 25.86
CA LEU A 171 -11.47 -11.42 24.48
C LEU A 171 -11.04 -10.28 23.55
N LYS A 172 -11.07 -9.03 24.02
CA LYS A 172 -10.59 -7.89 23.24
C LYS A 172 -9.08 -8.00 22.96
N SER A 173 -8.28 -8.35 23.97
CA SER A 173 -6.84 -8.53 23.81
C SER A 173 -6.53 -9.62 22.77
N CYS A 174 -7.17 -10.79 22.88
CA CYS A 174 -7.02 -11.86 21.90
C CYS A 174 -7.44 -11.45 20.49
N ALA A 175 -8.56 -10.70 20.35
CA ALA A 175 -8.97 -10.19 19.05
C ALA A 175 -7.94 -9.24 18.46
N THR A 176 -7.41 -8.31 19.26
CA THR A 176 -6.39 -7.35 18.85
C THR A 176 -5.10 -8.05 18.43
N GLU A 177 -4.64 -9.05 19.18
CA GLU A 177 -3.44 -9.83 18.84
C GLU A 177 -3.60 -10.55 17.50
N LEU A 178 -4.77 -11.18 17.26
CA LEU A 178 -5.06 -11.84 15.97
C LEU A 178 -5.12 -10.82 14.82
N GLU A 179 -5.76 -9.68 15.02
CA GLU A 179 -5.81 -8.61 14.01
C GLU A 179 -4.42 -8.09 13.66
N ILE A 180 -3.57 -7.86 14.65
CA ILE A 180 -2.17 -7.44 14.45
C ILE A 180 -1.41 -8.49 13.65
N ARG A 181 -1.55 -9.79 14.01
CA ARG A 181 -0.87 -10.88 13.32
C ARG A 181 -1.30 -10.99 11.87
N ILE A 182 -2.60 -11.01 11.60
CA ILE A 182 -3.14 -11.07 10.23
C ILE A 182 -2.63 -9.88 9.42
N ASN A 183 -2.68 -8.67 9.97
CA ASN A 183 -2.19 -7.48 9.29
C ASN A 183 -0.68 -7.56 9.00
N ALA A 184 0.12 -7.99 9.98
CA ALA A 184 1.56 -8.13 9.81
C ALA A 184 1.91 -9.12 8.68
N GLU A 185 1.19 -10.24 8.58
CA GLU A 185 1.38 -11.22 7.52
C GLU A 185 0.95 -10.67 6.16
N LEU A 186 -0.25 -10.09 6.04
CA LEU A 186 -0.75 -9.53 4.77
C LEU A 186 0.16 -8.43 4.22
N PHE A 187 0.60 -7.49 5.07
CA PHE A 187 1.50 -6.43 4.66
C PHE A 187 2.93 -6.93 4.44
N GLY A 188 3.38 -7.93 5.19
CA GLY A 188 4.70 -8.53 5.02
C GLY A 188 4.85 -9.33 3.73
N GLU A 189 3.80 -10.02 3.28
CA GLU A 189 3.79 -10.79 2.04
C GLU A 189 3.57 -9.94 0.78
N ALA A 190 2.94 -8.78 0.92
CA ALA A 190 2.67 -7.90 -0.22
C ALA A 190 3.96 -7.32 -0.77
N ARG A 191 4.20 -7.50 -2.07
CA ARG A 191 5.30 -6.85 -2.81
C ARG A 191 4.89 -5.44 -3.25
N VAL A 192 3.60 -5.24 -3.53
CA VAL A 192 3.03 -3.94 -3.86
C VAL A 192 1.81 -3.69 -2.98
N VAL A 193 1.82 -2.54 -2.30
CA VAL A 193 0.65 -2.00 -1.61
C VAL A 193 0.08 -0.87 -2.46
N ALA A 194 -1.17 -1.00 -2.89
CA ALA A 194 -1.79 -0.08 -3.84
C ALA A 194 -3.04 0.58 -3.27
N SER A 195 -3.16 1.90 -3.43
CA SER A 195 -4.29 2.68 -2.95
C SER A 195 -4.54 3.93 -3.80
N THR A 196 -5.71 4.56 -3.63
CA THR A 196 -5.82 5.96 -4.08
C THR A 196 -5.08 6.87 -3.11
N LEU A 197 -4.68 8.07 -3.55
CA LEU A 197 -4.01 9.06 -2.69
C LEU A 197 -4.84 9.41 -1.44
N VAL A 198 -6.17 9.48 -1.60
CA VAL A 198 -7.09 9.71 -0.46
C VAL A 198 -7.14 8.48 0.44
N GLY A 199 -7.23 7.28 -0.14
CA GLY A 199 -7.26 6.02 0.61
C GLY A 199 -5.99 5.75 1.40
N ALA A 200 -4.83 6.15 0.88
CA ALA A 200 -3.55 6.02 1.57
C ALA A 200 -3.46 6.87 2.86
N ASN A 201 -4.30 7.91 2.99
CA ASN A 201 -4.37 8.76 4.18
C ASN A 201 -5.57 8.44 5.08
N SER A 202 -6.37 7.41 4.79
CA SER A 202 -7.46 6.98 5.68
C SER A 202 -6.90 6.28 6.91
N ARG A 203 -7.51 6.54 8.07
CA ARG A 203 -7.19 5.88 9.34
C ARG A 203 -7.95 4.56 9.45
#